data_3cf8a16d11bf67a22571c7709bf5717a
#
_entry.id   3cf8a16d11bf67a22571c7709bf5717a
#
_cell.length_a   1.000
_cell.length_b   1.000
_cell.length_c   1.000
_cell.angle_alpha   90.00
_cell.angle_beta   90.00
_cell.angle_gamma   90.00
#
_symmetry.space_group_name_H-M   'P 1'
#
loop_
_entity.id
_entity.type
_entity.pdbx_description
1 polymer ?
#
loop_
_entity_poly.entity_id
_entity_poly.type
_entity_poly.pdbx_seq_one_letter_code
_entity_poly.pdbx_strand_id
1 'polypeptide(L)'
;MIKVEDLHKRFRHLHVLKGISTQIKQGEVVCIIGPSGSGKSTFLRCLNLLEKPSSGHIFIEGVDVSDQALIDVNEVRAEVGMVFQRFNLFPHKTALENITIAPLKVRGLSQEEADSRALELLDRVGLRHKASAYPDHLSGGQQQRIAIARALAMRPKVLLFDEPTSALDPEMIQEVLDVMKNLAHEGMTMAVVTHEMGFAREVGHRVLFMDEGQILEEGTPSDVFNNAKNERTRQFLSKIL
;
A
#
# COMPACT_ATOMS: atom_id res chain seq x y z
N MET A 1 12.41 -9.37 2.01
CA MET A 1 12.11 -7.94 2.17
C MET A 1 11.32 -7.68 3.45
N ILE A 2 10.04 -8.08 3.55
CA ILE A 2 9.27 -8.08 4.80
C ILE A 2 8.94 -9.51 5.20
N LYS A 3 9.09 -9.86 6.48
CA LYS A 3 8.66 -11.14 7.06
C LYS A 3 7.81 -10.85 8.29
N VAL A 4 6.71 -11.57 8.42
CA VAL A 4 5.75 -11.44 9.52
C VAL A 4 5.61 -12.79 10.18
N GLU A 5 5.73 -12.85 11.51
CA GLU A 5 5.64 -14.06 12.31
C GLU A 5 4.63 -13.89 13.43
N ASP A 6 3.60 -14.72 13.42
CA ASP A 6 2.56 -14.81 14.44
C ASP A 6 1.98 -13.45 14.88
N LEU A 7 1.68 -12.59 13.89
CA LEU A 7 1.25 -11.22 14.11
C LEU A 7 -0.16 -11.17 14.68
N HIS A 8 -0.30 -10.55 15.82
CA HIS A 8 -1.60 -10.28 16.46
C HIS A 8 -1.83 -8.78 16.62
N LYS A 9 -3.07 -8.35 16.41
CA LYS A 9 -3.52 -7.00 16.74
C LYS A 9 -4.85 -7.04 17.45
N ARG A 10 -4.91 -6.38 18.60
CA ARG A 10 -6.12 -6.17 19.40
C ARG A 10 -6.41 -4.69 19.57
N PHE A 11 -7.66 -4.30 19.45
CA PHE A 11 -8.16 -2.99 19.83
C PHE A 11 -9.13 -3.18 21.00
N ARG A 12 -8.70 -2.86 22.20
CA ARG A 12 -9.46 -3.14 23.42
C ARG A 12 -9.84 -4.63 23.50
N HIS A 13 -11.12 -4.95 23.30
CA HIS A 13 -11.66 -6.32 23.35
C HIS A 13 -11.70 -7.01 21.99
N LEU A 14 -11.54 -6.26 20.90
CA LEU A 14 -11.63 -6.81 19.54
C LEU A 14 -10.27 -7.35 19.06
N HIS A 15 -10.19 -8.66 18.79
CA HIS A 15 -9.03 -9.32 18.21
C HIS A 15 -9.12 -9.30 16.69
N VAL A 16 -8.43 -8.36 16.06
CA VAL A 16 -8.55 -8.08 14.62
C VAL A 16 -7.59 -8.92 13.78
N LEU A 17 -6.33 -9.08 14.21
CA LEU A 17 -5.37 -9.99 13.56
C LEU A 17 -5.06 -11.14 14.51
N LYS A 18 -5.11 -12.36 13.99
CA LYS A 18 -5.11 -13.60 14.79
C LYS A 18 -4.01 -14.57 14.34
N GLY A 19 -2.74 -14.16 14.51
CA GLY A 19 -1.58 -15.01 14.20
C GLY A 19 -1.24 -15.03 12.71
N ILE A 20 -1.11 -13.86 12.09
CA ILE A 20 -0.71 -13.75 10.69
C ILE A 20 0.77 -14.02 10.54
N SER A 21 1.11 -15.01 9.70
CA SER A 21 2.49 -15.29 9.29
C SER A 21 2.56 -15.32 7.76
N THR A 22 3.42 -14.49 7.19
CA THR A 22 3.67 -14.41 5.75
C THR A 22 4.98 -13.67 5.47
N GLN A 23 5.40 -13.63 4.22
CA GLN A 23 6.58 -12.85 3.80
C GLN A 23 6.28 -12.14 2.48
N ILE A 24 6.94 -11.01 2.24
CA ILE A 24 6.93 -10.29 0.98
C ILE A 24 8.37 -10.22 0.50
N LYS A 25 8.66 -10.79 -0.67
CA LYS A 25 9.99 -10.80 -1.27
C LYS A 25 10.26 -9.47 -1.99
N GLN A 26 11.52 -9.18 -2.24
CA GLN A 26 11.90 -8.02 -3.05
C GLN A 26 11.38 -8.19 -4.48
N GLY A 27 10.80 -7.11 -5.05
CA GLY A 27 10.17 -7.11 -6.37
C GLY A 27 8.84 -7.87 -6.45
N GLU A 28 8.33 -8.41 -5.33
CA GLU A 28 7.06 -9.15 -5.32
C GLU A 28 5.88 -8.19 -5.17
N VAL A 29 4.82 -8.43 -5.95
CA VAL A 29 3.51 -7.80 -5.80
C VAL A 29 2.58 -8.79 -5.10
N VAL A 30 2.23 -8.52 -3.85
CA VAL A 30 1.31 -9.33 -3.04
C VAL A 30 -0.04 -8.63 -2.98
N CYS A 31 -1.07 -9.22 -3.56
CA CYS A 31 -2.43 -8.72 -3.49
C CYS A 31 -3.17 -9.35 -2.30
N ILE A 32 -3.83 -8.52 -1.50
CA ILE A 32 -4.56 -8.94 -0.31
C ILE A 32 -6.04 -8.68 -0.56
N ILE A 33 -6.83 -9.76 -0.61
CA ILE A 33 -8.26 -9.72 -0.88
C ILE A 33 -9.06 -10.32 0.29
N GLY A 34 -10.37 -10.07 0.34
CA GLY A 34 -11.25 -10.62 1.35
C GLY A 34 -12.36 -9.64 1.73
N PRO A 35 -13.35 -10.07 2.51
CA PRO A 35 -14.51 -9.26 2.88
C PRO A 35 -14.12 -8.03 3.71
N SER A 36 -15.01 -7.03 3.73
CA SER A 36 -14.85 -5.86 4.60
C SER A 36 -14.80 -6.30 6.06
N GLY A 37 -13.92 -5.68 6.85
CA GLY A 37 -13.73 -6.03 8.26
C GLY A 37 -12.84 -7.26 8.52
N SER A 38 -12.28 -7.91 7.49
CA SER A 38 -11.39 -9.07 7.67
C SER A 38 -10.00 -8.75 8.23
N GLY A 39 -9.64 -7.45 8.39
CA GLY A 39 -8.37 -7.04 8.99
C GLY A 39 -7.30 -6.58 7.99
N LYS A 40 -7.56 -6.56 6.67
CA LYS A 40 -6.59 -6.23 5.60
C LYS A 40 -5.86 -4.90 5.83
N SER A 41 -6.63 -3.81 6.01
CA SER A 41 -6.05 -2.47 6.25
C SER A 41 -5.28 -2.42 7.58
N THR A 42 -5.75 -3.13 8.61
CA THR A 42 -5.04 -3.22 9.89
C THR A 42 -3.70 -3.95 9.70
N PHE A 43 -3.68 -5.02 8.90
CA PHE A 43 -2.46 -5.73 8.56
C PHE A 43 -1.45 -4.81 7.85
N LEU A 44 -1.86 -4.10 6.78
CA LEU A 44 -0.97 -3.13 6.13
C LEU A 44 -0.44 -2.06 7.07
N ARG A 45 -1.31 -1.53 7.95
CA ARG A 45 -0.91 -0.50 8.93
C ARG A 45 0.04 -1.02 10.00
N CYS A 46 0.04 -2.31 10.27
CA CYS A 46 1.07 -2.92 11.11
C CYS A 46 2.41 -2.98 10.38
N LEU A 47 2.45 -3.26 9.07
CA LEU A 47 3.70 -3.38 8.31
C LEU A 47 4.53 -2.09 8.28
N ASN A 48 3.89 -0.91 8.30
CA ASN A 48 4.58 0.38 8.39
C ASN A 48 4.50 1.04 9.76
N LEU A 49 4.10 0.27 10.79
CA LEU A 49 4.01 0.70 12.18
C LEU A 49 3.07 1.89 12.45
N LEU A 50 2.10 2.16 11.55
CA LEU A 50 0.98 3.05 11.85
C LEU A 50 0.10 2.46 12.95
N GLU A 51 0.00 1.12 12.98
CA GLU A 51 -0.61 0.36 14.06
C GLU A 51 0.45 -0.50 14.73
N LYS A 52 0.68 -0.30 16.04
CA LYS A 52 1.59 -1.15 16.80
C LYS A 52 0.99 -2.54 16.95
N PRO A 53 1.73 -3.62 16.59
CA PRO A 53 1.34 -4.99 16.90
C PRO A 53 1.03 -5.18 18.38
N SER A 54 0.11 -6.09 18.72
CA SER A 54 -0.13 -6.49 20.12
C SER A 54 0.83 -7.59 20.54
N SER A 55 1.20 -8.48 19.61
CA SER A 55 2.26 -9.50 19.75
C SER A 55 2.65 -10.02 18.38
N GLY A 56 3.68 -10.87 18.32
CA GLY A 56 4.30 -11.34 17.08
C GLY A 56 5.37 -10.39 16.57
N HIS A 57 5.99 -10.75 15.45
CA HIS A 57 7.17 -10.06 14.94
C HIS A 57 6.99 -9.60 13.49
N ILE A 58 7.56 -8.44 13.17
CA ILE A 58 7.68 -7.90 11.82
C ILE A 58 9.15 -7.62 11.57
N PHE A 59 9.71 -8.28 10.56
CA PHE A 59 11.08 -8.06 10.13
C PHE A 59 11.08 -7.31 8.80
N ILE A 60 11.85 -6.23 8.72
CA ILE A 60 12.11 -5.49 7.48
C ILE A 60 13.60 -5.60 7.21
N GLU A 61 13.98 -6.19 6.07
CA GLU A 61 15.38 -6.49 5.72
C GLU A 61 16.14 -7.24 6.82
N GLY A 62 15.45 -8.12 7.53
CA GLY A 62 16.02 -8.93 8.60
C GLY A 62 16.08 -8.23 9.97
N VAL A 63 15.74 -6.95 10.04
CA VAL A 63 15.66 -6.20 11.30
C VAL A 63 14.25 -6.33 11.89
N ASP A 64 14.14 -6.78 13.13
CA ASP A 64 12.86 -6.81 13.87
C ASP A 64 12.44 -5.38 14.24
N VAL A 65 11.31 -4.96 13.68
CA VAL A 65 10.76 -3.61 13.90
C VAL A 65 9.54 -3.61 14.83
N SER A 66 9.22 -4.75 15.46
CA SER A 66 8.04 -4.89 16.33
C SER A 66 8.20 -4.14 17.65
N ASP A 67 9.42 -4.04 18.18
CA ASP A 67 9.71 -3.28 19.39
C ASP A 67 10.09 -1.83 19.04
N GLN A 68 9.08 -0.97 19.04
CA GLN A 68 9.23 0.45 18.72
C GLN A 68 10.12 1.23 19.72
N ALA A 69 10.49 0.65 20.87
CA ALA A 69 11.42 1.27 21.81
C ALA A 69 12.88 1.17 21.33
N LEU A 70 13.18 0.23 20.42
CA LEU A 70 14.52 -0.07 19.93
C LEU A 70 14.80 0.48 18.53
N ILE A 71 13.80 1.08 17.86
CA ILE A 71 13.91 1.50 16.46
C ILE A 71 13.42 2.95 16.26
N ASP A 72 13.95 3.62 15.24
CA ASP A 72 13.33 4.86 14.74
C ASP A 72 12.19 4.52 13.77
N VAL A 73 10.96 4.73 14.24
CA VAL A 73 9.74 4.50 13.43
C VAL A 73 9.72 5.37 12.16
N ASN A 74 10.36 6.55 12.17
CA ASN A 74 10.41 7.41 10.99
C ASN A 74 11.32 6.83 9.91
N GLU A 75 12.42 6.18 10.29
CA GLU A 75 13.28 5.45 9.35
C GLU A 75 12.50 4.31 8.69
N VAL A 76 11.77 3.51 9.48
CA VAL A 76 10.91 2.44 8.94
C VAL A 76 9.88 3.00 7.96
N ARG A 77 9.20 4.08 8.30
CA ARG A 77 8.19 4.72 7.43
C ARG A 77 8.79 5.38 6.20
N ALA A 78 10.05 5.76 6.24
CA ALA A 78 10.75 6.27 5.07
C ALA A 78 11.07 5.17 4.05
N GLU A 79 11.28 3.93 4.52
CA GLU A 79 11.57 2.75 3.69
C GLU A 79 10.30 1.98 3.26
N VAL A 80 9.20 2.12 4.02
CA VAL A 80 7.91 1.46 3.75
C VAL A 80 6.84 2.53 3.55
N GLY A 81 6.70 2.97 2.30
CA GLY A 81 5.71 3.99 1.91
C GLY A 81 4.29 3.43 1.95
N MET A 82 3.31 4.32 2.18
CA MET A 82 1.90 3.92 2.19
C MET A 82 1.03 4.90 1.42
N VAL A 83 0.15 4.34 0.59
CA VAL A 83 -0.90 5.03 -0.15
C VAL A 83 -2.25 4.59 0.42
N PHE A 84 -3.06 5.55 0.84
CA PHE A 84 -4.32 5.32 1.54
C PHE A 84 -5.52 5.36 0.59
N GLN A 85 -6.64 4.81 1.03
CA GLN A 85 -7.94 4.90 0.39
C GLN A 85 -8.40 6.35 0.20
N ARG A 86 -8.23 7.18 1.22
CA ARG A 86 -8.38 8.64 1.11
C ARG A 86 -7.02 9.22 0.79
N PHE A 87 -6.95 10.15 -0.14
CA PHE A 87 -5.71 10.70 -0.71
C PHE A 87 -4.81 11.35 0.33
N ASN A 88 -5.41 11.93 1.38
CA ASN A 88 -4.72 12.55 2.52
C ASN A 88 -3.68 13.61 2.08
N LEU A 89 -3.97 14.34 1.00
CA LEU A 89 -3.16 15.47 0.60
C LEU A 89 -3.34 16.63 1.58
N PHE A 90 -2.29 17.41 1.78
CA PHE A 90 -2.36 18.65 2.54
C PHE A 90 -3.14 19.69 1.73
N PRO A 91 -4.34 20.12 2.18
CA PRO A 91 -5.24 20.94 1.35
C PRO A 91 -4.69 22.35 1.07
N HIS A 92 -3.82 22.85 1.94
CA HIS A 92 -3.17 24.17 1.84
C HIS A 92 -1.84 24.15 1.11
N LYS A 93 -1.50 23.03 0.45
CA LYS A 93 -0.27 22.84 -0.33
C LYS A 93 -0.60 22.43 -1.75
N THR A 94 0.19 22.94 -2.70
CA THR A 94 0.12 22.51 -4.11
C THR A 94 0.49 21.03 -4.27
N ALA A 95 0.26 20.47 -5.46
CA ALA A 95 0.70 19.12 -5.82
C ALA A 95 2.22 18.95 -5.63
N LEU A 96 3.01 19.91 -6.12
CA LEU A 96 4.47 19.91 -5.96
C LEU A 96 4.87 19.93 -4.47
N GLU A 97 4.29 20.84 -3.67
CA GLU A 97 4.60 20.94 -2.25
C GLU A 97 4.17 19.70 -1.45
N ASN A 98 3.07 19.04 -1.84
CA ASN A 98 2.65 17.77 -1.23
C ASN A 98 3.70 16.67 -1.44
N ILE A 99 4.38 16.68 -2.58
CA ILE A 99 5.41 15.68 -2.91
C ILE A 99 6.76 16.02 -2.25
N THR A 100 7.12 17.32 -2.17
CA THR A 100 8.44 17.76 -1.70
C THR A 100 8.58 17.77 -0.18
N ILE A 101 7.49 17.91 0.58
CA ILE A 101 7.54 18.13 2.04
C ILE A 101 8.30 17.03 2.80
N ALA A 102 8.08 15.76 2.47
CA ALA A 102 8.74 14.66 3.15
C ALA A 102 10.22 14.53 2.77
N PRO A 103 10.63 14.58 1.49
CA PRO A 103 12.04 14.69 1.09
C PRO A 103 12.81 15.80 1.80
N LEU A 104 12.21 17.00 1.90
CA LEU A 104 12.82 18.15 2.57
C LEU A 104 13.00 17.92 4.08
N LYS A 105 11.94 17.44 4.75
CA LYS A 105 11.89 17.38 6.22
C LYS A 105 12.51 16.11 6.81
N VAL A 106 12.44 14.99 6.09
CA VAL A 106 12.88 13.68 6.59
C VAL A 106 14.21 13.24 5.95
N ARG A 107 14.38 13.44 4.63
CA ARG A 107 15.63 13.07 3.92
C ARG A 107 16.66 14.21 3.90
N GLY A 108 16.29 15.43 4.31
CA GLY A 108 17.20 16.58 4.35
C GLY A 108 17.66 17.07 2.96
N LEU A 109 16.86 16.80 1.91
CA LEU A 109 17.20 17.27 0.57
C LEU A 109 17.12 18.79 0.50
N SER A 110 17.92 19.38 -0.41
CA SER A 110 17.76 20.79 -0.79
C SER A 110 16.41 21.02 -1.50
N GLN A 111 15.94 22.26 -1.54
CA GLN A 111 14.72 22.63 -2.25
C GLN A 111 14.81 22.26 -3.73
N GLU A 112 15.93 22.55 -4.36
CA GLU A 112 16.17 22.25 -5.77
C GLU A 112 16.09 20.74 -6.09
N GLU A 113 16.74 19.92 -5.27
CA GLU A 113 16.69 18.45 -5.42
C GLU A 113 15.28 17.89 -5.20
N ALA A 114 14.56 18.41 -4.19
CA ALA A 114 13.21 17.99 -3.89
C ALA A 114 12.24 18.38 -5.01
N ASP A 115 12.35 19.60 -5.55
CA ASP A 115 11.50 20.09 -6.65
C ASP A 115 11.78 19.32 -7.95
N SER A 116 13.05 19.09 -8.30
CA SER A 116 13.43 18.28 -9.46
C SER A 116 12.81 16.89 -9.38
N ARG A 117 12.99 16.20 -8.25
CA ARG A 117 12.42 14.88 -8.00
C ARG A 117 10.89 14.89 -8.08
N ALA A 118 10.25 15.89 -7.49
CA ALA A 118 8.80 15.99 -7.51
C ALA A 118 8.25 16.23 -8.91
N LEU A 119 8.92 17.04 -9.74
CA LEU A 119 8.53 17.26 -11.14
C LEU A 119 8.70 16.00 -11.99
N GLU A 120 9.76 15.21 -11.78
CA GLU A 120 9.93 13.92 -12.43
C GLU A 120 8.82 12.93 -12.06
N LEU A 121 8.45 12.88 -10.77
CA LEU A 121 7.36 12.01 -10.29
C LEU A 121 5.99 12.48 -10.79
N LEU A 122 5.75 13.79 -10.85
CA LEU A 122 4.53 14.33 -11.44
C LEU A 122 4.44 13.99 -12.93
N ASP A 123 5.54 14.02 -13.64
CA ASP A 123 5.60 13.61 -15.06
C ASP A 123 5.27 12.12 -15.20
N ARG A 124 5.87 11.29 -14.36
CA ARG A 124 5.64 9.85 -14.31
C ARG A 124 4.19 9.45 -14.06
N VAL A 125 3.44 10.24 -13.29
CA VAL A 125 1.99 10.03 -13.07
C VAL A 125 1.12 10.88 -14.01
N GLY A 126 1.69 11.52 -15.04
CA GLY A 126 0.99 12.30 -16.07
C GLY A 126 0.42 13.63 -15.59
N LEU A 127 0.94 14.20 -14.49
CA LEU A 127 0.38 15.38 -13.82
C LEU A 127 1.37 16.56 -13.70
N ARG A 128 2.45 16.59 -14.52
CA ARG A 128 3.42 17.69 -14.47
C ARG A 128 2.77 19.08 -14.64
N HIS A 129 1.76 19.18 -15.52
CA HIS A 129 0.99 20.39 -15.77
C HIS A 129 0.12 20.84 -14.58
N LYS A 130 -0.03 20.00 -13.56
CA LYS A 130 -0.79 20.26 -12.33
C LYS A 130 0.10 20.58 -11.11
N ALA A 131 1.41 20.78 -11.30
CA ALA A 131 2.36 21.00 -10.20
C ALA A 131 1.94 22.10 -9.23
N SER A 132 1.36 23.20 -9.72
CA SER A 132 0.89 24.34 -8.93
C SER A 132 -0.57 24.25 -8.49
N ALA A 133 -1.30 23.19 -8.85
CA ALA A 133 -2.69 23.02 -8.46
C ALA A 133 -2.84 22.60 -7.00
N TYR A 134 -3.86 23.11 -6.32
CA TYR A 134 -4.27 22.68 -4.99
C TYR A 134 -5.20 21.46 -5.06
N PRO A 135 -5.30 20.63 -4.00
CA PRO A 135 -6.11 19.42 -4.00
C PRO A 135 -7.58 19.61 -4.39
N ASP A 136 -8.20 20.71 -3.99
CA ASP A 136 -9.60 21.05 -4.32
C ASP A 136 -9.84 21.36 -5.81
N HIS A 137 -8.78 21.63 -6.58
CA HIS A 137 -8.83 21.82 -8.03
C HIS A 137 -8.44 20.55 -8.82
N LEU A 138 -8.40 19.39 -8.16
CA LEU A 138 -7.97 18.10 -8.74
C LEU A 138 -9.08 17.06 -8.61
N SER A 139 -9.26 16.23 -9.65
CA SER A 139 -10.15 15.07 -9.56
C SER A 139 -9.62 14.05 -8.54
N GLY A 140 -10.49 13.14 -8.08
CA GLY A 140 -10.10 12.06 -7.16
C GLY A 140 -8.94 11.22 -7.70
N GLY A 141 -8.99 10.84 -8.98
CA GLY A 141 -7.91 10.09 -9.63
C GLY A 141 -6.60 10.89 -9.72
N GLN A 142 -6.67 12.21 -9.95
CA GLN A 142 -5.49 13.08 -9.92
C GLN A 142 -4.91 13.18 -8.51
N GLN A 143 -5.75 13.36 -7.50
CA GLN A 143 -5.30 13.40 -6.10
C GLN A 143 -4.63 12.08 -5.69
N GLN A 144 -5.18 10.94 -6.10
CA GLN A 144 -4.60 9.64 -5.79
C GLN A 144 -3.25 9.42 -6.49
N ARG A 145 -3.13 9.83 -7.75
CA ARG A 145 -1.83 9.76 -8.46
C ARG A 145 -0.77 10.66 -7.82
N ILE A 146 -1.16 11.83 -7.30
CA ILE A 146 -0.25 12.69 -6.51
C ILE A 146 0.11 12.02 -5.18
N ALA A 147 -0.82 11.35 -4.51
CA ALA A 147 -0.53 10.60 -3.29
C ALA A 147 0.47 9.44 -3.54
N ILE A 148 0.37 8.77 -4.70
CA ILE A 148 1.36 7.78 -5.14
C ILE A 148 2.72 8.45 -5.38
N ALA A 149 2.77 9.57 -6.12
CA ALA A 149 4.00 10.32 -6.37
C ALA A 149 4.65 10.80 -5.06
N ARG A 150 3.85 11.27 -4.09
CA ARG A 150 4.32 11.65 -2.75
C ARG A 150 4.97 10.48 -2.02
N ALA A 151 4.37 9.28 -2.07
CA ALA A 151 4.96 8.11 -1.46
C ALA A 151 6.29 7.71 -2.13
N LEU A 152 6.35 7.77 -3.46
CA LEU A 152 7.56 7.49 -4.25
C LEU A 152 8.68 8.49 -4.01
N ALA A 153 8.37 9.74 -3.63
CA ALA A 153 9.37 10.79 -3.41
C ALA A 153 10.36 10.46 -2.30
N MET A 154 9.95 9.62 -1.35
CA MET A 154 10.81 9.10 -0.28
C MET A 154 11.77 8.00 -0.76
N ARG A 155 11.64 7.49 -2.01
CA ARG A 155 12.37 6.32 -2.55
C ARG A 155 12.24 5.10 -1.63
N PRO A 156 11.00 4.69 -1.30
CA PRO A 156 10.78 3.57 -0.41
C PRO A 156 11.19 2.26 -1.09
N LYS A 157 11.55 1.27 -0.27
CA LYS A 157 11.84 -0.09 -0.74
C LYS A 157 10.56 -0.91 -0.97
N VAL A 158 9.49 -0.55 -0.27
CA VAL A 158 8.17 -1.19 -0.37
C VAL A 158 7.09 -0.12 -0.41
N LEU A 159 6.08 -0.33 -1.26
CA LEU A 159 4.85 0.45 -1.28
C LEU A 159 3.66 -0.39 -0.81
N LEU A 160 2.96 0.13 0.17
CA LEU A 160 1.72 -0.44 0.67
C LEU A 160 0.54 0.37 0.11
N PHE A 161 -0.47 -0.32 -0.44
CA PHE A 161 -1.67 0.31 -0.98
C PHE A 161 -2.90 -0.19 -0.23
N ASP A 162 -3.59 0.70 0.48
CA ASP A 162 -4.80 0.40 1.25
C ASP A 162 -6.02 0.85 0.45
N GLU A 163 -6.60 -0.04 -0.37
CA GLU A 163 -7.76 0.18 -1.24
C GLU A 163 -7.66 1.48 -2.08
N PRO A 164 -6.63 1.64 -2.92
CA PRO A 164 -6.30 2.92 -3.56
C PRO A 164 -7.35 3.44 -4.55
N THR A 165 -8.31 2.61 -4.96
CA THR A 165 -9.34 2.95 -5.96
C THR A 165 -10.73 3.07 -5.36
N SER A 166 -10.97 2.64 -4.12
CA SER A 166 -12.33 2.51 -3.56
C SER A 166 -13.04 3.85 -3.25
N ALA A 167 -12.31 4.97 -3.28
CA ALA A 167 -12.88 6.31 -3.14
C ALA A 167 -13.00 7.06 -4.48
N LEU A 168 -12.84 6.36 -5.62
CA LEU A 168 -12.83 6.93 -6.96
C LEU A 168 -14.09 6.56 -7.74
N ASP A 169 -14.50 7.47 -8.64
CA ASP A 169 -15.48 7.15 -9.65
C ASP A 169 -14.91 6.12 -10.64
N PRO A 170 -15.74 5.22 -11.21
CA PRO A 170 -15.29 4.12 -12.10
C PRO A 170 -14.41 4.57 -13.25
N GLU A 171 -14.69 5.74 -13.85
CA GLU A 171 -13.92 6.30 -14.96
C GLU A 171 -12.49 6.76 -14.58
N MET A 172 -12.23 6.96 -13.28
CA MET A 172 -10.93 7.39 -12.77
C MET A 172 -10.05 6.23 -12.29
N ILE A 173 -10.64 5.05 -12.09
CA ILE A 173 -9.97 3.86 -11.54
C ILE A 173 -8.80 3.44 -12.45
N GLN A 174 -9.05 3.39 -13.76
CA GLN A 174 -8.08 2.87 -14.71
C GLN A 174 -6.77 3.67 -14.71
N GLU A 175 -6.84 5.00 -14.63
CA GLU A 175 -5.64 5.86 -14.58
C GLU A 175 -4.75 5.57 -13.36
N VAL A 176 -5.34 5.23 -12.22
CA VAL A 176 -4.59 4.87 -11.00
C VAL A 176 -4.00 3.46 -11.13
N LEU A 177 -4.80 2.51 -11.65
CA LEU A 177 -4.33 1.14 -11.88
C LEU A 177 -3.17 1.09 -12.89
N ASP A 178 -3.20 1.92 -13.93
CA ASP A 178 -2.11 1.98 -14.92
C ASP A 178 -0.79 2.47 -14.29
N VAL A 179 -0.85 3.47 -13.40
CA VAL A 179 0.33 3.88 -12.62
C VAL A 179 0.84 2.72 -11.76
N MET A 180 -0.05 2.01 -11.05
CA MET A 180 0.34 0.88 -10.21
C MET A 180 0.91 -0.30 -11.02
N LYS A 181 0.37 -0.59 -12.22
CA LYS A 181 0.90 -1.60 -13.14
C LYS A 181 2.32 -1.24 -13.60
N ASN A 182 2.56 0.01 -13.96
CA ASN A 182 3.89 0.47 -14.35
C ASN A 182 4.90 0.28 -13.20
N LEU A 183 4.52 0.60 -11.95
CA LEU A 183 5.37 0.36 -10.78
C LEU A 183 5.68 -1.12 -10.59
N ALA A 184 4.69 -2.01 -10.80
CA ALA A 184 4.89 -3.46 -10.74
C ALA A 184 5.88 -3.94 -11.80
N HIS A 185 5.73 -3.49 -13.04
CA HIS A 185 6.63 -3.84 -14.15
C HIS A 185 8.07 -3.33 -13.95
N GLU A 186 8.24 -2.22 -13.24
CA GLU A 186 9.55 -1.70 -12.86
C GLU A 186 10.20 -2.46 -11.68
N GLY A 187 9.53 -3.49 -11.15
CA GLY A 187 10.03 -4.32 -10.05
C GLY A 187 9.85 -3.72 -8.65
N MET A 188 8.95 -2.74 -8.48
CA MET A 188 8.63 -2.22 -7.15
C MET A 188 8.01 -3.32 -6.29
N THR A 189 8.52 -3.47 -5.07
CA THR A 189 7.92 -4.35 -4.07
C THR A 189 6.62 -3.73 -3.56
N MET A 190 5.50 -4.45 -3.67
CA MET A 190 4.19 -3.91 -3.30
C MET A 190 3.35 -4.89 -2.49
N ALA A 191 2.62 -4.38 -1.49
CA ALA A 191 1.48 -5.08 -0.88
C ALA A 191 0.22 -4.25 -1.10
N VAL A 192 -0.78 -4.82 -1.75
CA VAL A 192 -1.95 -4.11 -2.26
C VAL A 192 -3.21 -4.73 -1.71
N VAL A 193 -3.91 -4.04 -0.82
CA VAL A 193 -5.31 -4.35 -0.50
C VAL A 193 -6.18 -3.80 -1.62
N THR A 194 -6.92 -4.66 -2.29
CA THR A 194 -7.71 -4.24 -3.45
C THR A 194 -8.99 -5.05 -3.62
N HIS A 195 -9.98 -4.41 -4.23
CA HIS A 195 -11.19 -5.04 -4.77
C HIS A 195 -11.13 -5.18 -6.31
N GLU A 196 -10.05 -4.70 -6.93
CA GLU A 196 -9.81 -4.80 -8.37
C GLU A 196 -9.22 -6.17 -8.73
N MET A 197 -10.09 -7.18 -8.94
CA MET A 197 -9.64 -8.55 -9.21
C MET A 197 -8.88 -8.67 -10.53
N GLY A 198 -9.22 -7.83 -11.53
CA GLY A 198 -8.47 -7.72 -12.78
C GLY A 198 -7.02 -7.33 -12.57
N PHE A 199 -6.78 -6.31 -11.75
CA PHE A 199 -5.43 -5.90 -11.36
C PHE A 199 -4.67 -7.03 -10.64
N ALA A 200 -5.31 -7.67 -9.66
CA ALA A 200 -4.67 -8.76 -8.91
C ALA A 200 -4.32 -9.97 -9.79
N ARG A 201 -5.13 -10.25 -10.84
CA ARG A 201 -4.85 -11.31 -11.83
C ARG A 201 -3.68 -10.96 -12.76
N GLU A 202 -3.60 -9.70 -13.17
CA GLU A 202 -2.65 -9.25 -14.21
C GLU A 202 -1.24 -9.05 -13.65
N VAL A 203 -1.10 -8.40 -12.50
CA VAL A 203 0.22 -8.02 -11.97
C VAL A 203 0.58 -8.65 -10.63
N GLY A 204 -0.37 -9.30 -9.96
CA GLY A 204 -0.10 -10.00 -8.71
C GLY A 204 0.81 -11.19 -8.92
N HIS A 205 1.89 -11.29 -8.15
CA HIS A 205 2.70 -12.49 -8.07
C HIS A 205 2.09 -13.51 -7.11
N ARG A 206 1.44 -13.02 -6.07
CA ARG A 206 0.78 -13.81 -5.04
C ARG A 206 -0.46 -13.10 -4.53
N VAL A 207 -1.46 -13.90 -4.17
CA VAL A 207 -2.72 -13.43 -3.58
C VAL A 207 -2.88 -14.05 -2.20
N LEU A 208 -3.19 -13.21 -1.21
CA LEU A 208 -3.58 -13.62 0.13
C LEU A 208 -5.08 -13.37 0.28
N PHE A 209 -5.84 -14.42 0.58
CA PHE A 209 -7.23 -14.27 0.97
C PHE A 209 -7.32 -14.19 2.49
N MET A 210 -7.79 -13.06 2.99
CA MET A 210 -7.97 -12.81 4.43
C MET A 210 -9.44 -12.82 4.81
N ASP A 211 -9.77 -13.57 5.85
CA ASP A 211 -11.07 -13.48 6.52
C ASP A 211 -10.92 -13.68 8.03
N GLU A 212 -11.80 -13.05 8.83
CA GLU A 212 -11.82 -13.10 10.30
C GLU A 212 -10.46 -12.90 10.99
N GLY A 213 -9.58 -12.08 10.39
CA GLY A 213 -8.25 -11.75 10.93
C GLY A 213 -7.18 -12.79 10.66
N GLN A 214 -7.40 -13.73 9.76
CA GLN A 214 -6.45 -14.78 9.38
C GLN A 214 -6.24 -14.81 7.87
N ILE A 215 -5.10 -15.32 7.40
CA ILE A 215 -4.89 -15.72 6.02
C ILE A 215 -5.44 -17.13 5.87
N LEU A 216 -6.56 -17.28 5.15
CA LEU A 216 -7.22 -18.58 4.93
C LEU A 216 -6.68 -19.31 3.71
N GLU A 217 -6.19 -18.57 2.73
CA GLU A 217 -5.61 -19.12 1.51
C GLU A 217 -4.56 -18.19 0.94
N GLU A 218 -3.53 -18.76 0.36
CA GLU A 218 -2.41 -18.06 -0.26
C GLU A 218 -1.92 -18.86 -1.46
N GLY A 219 -1.64 -18.19 -2.58
CA GLY A 219 -1.14 -18.83 -3.79
C GLY A 219 -0.93 -17.85 -4.92
N THR A 220 -0.61 -18.36 -6.11
CA THR A 220 -0.61 -17.54 -7.32
C THR A 220 -2.02 -17.04 -7.65
N PRO A 221 -2.17 -15.98 -8.45
CA PRO A 221 -3.50 -15.57 -8.91
C PRO A 221 -4.30 -16.72 -9.51
N SER A 222 -3.66 -17.59 -10.29
CA SER A 222 -4.34 -18.77 -10.87
C SER A 222 -4.84 -19.75 -9.81
N ASP A 223 -4.04 -19.99 -8.76
CA ASP A 223 -4.42 -20.88 -7.68
C ASP A 223 -5.64 -20.36 -6.93
N VAL A 224 -5.60 -19.08 -6.54
CA VAL A 224 -6.65 -18.47 -5.70
C VAL A 224 -7.92 -18.20 -6.50
N PHE A 225 -7.81 -17.63 -7.71
CA PHE A 225 -9.00 -17.22 -8.47
C PHE A 225 -9.67 -18.34 -9.25
N ASN A 226 -8.92 -19.36 -9.69
CA ASN A 226 -9.46 -20.41 -10.54
C ASN A 226 -9.53 -21.78 -9.82
N ASN A 227 -8.65 -22.00 -8.83
CA ASN A 227 -8.47 -23.31 -8.17
C ASN A 227 -8.51 -23.21 -6.65
N ALA A 228 -9.29 -22.26 -6.10
CA ALA A 228 -9.38 -22.05 -4.66
C ALA A 228 -9.71 -23.35 -3.91
N LYS A 229 -8.91 -23.69 -2.92
CA LYS A 229 -9.06 -24.91 -2.11
C LYS A 229 -9.95 -24.66 -0.91
N ASN A 230 -9.86 -23.47 -0.32
CA ASN A 230 -10.64 -23.08 0.84
C ASN A 230 -12.10 -22.78 0.42
N GLU A 231 -13.07 -23.37 1.09
CA GLU A 231 -14.48 -23.17 0.79
C GLU A 231 -14.92 -21.70 0.96
N ARG A 232 -14.39 -21.04 1.98
CA ARG A 232 -14.70 -19.63 2.24
C ARG A 232 -14.16 -18.70 1.15
N THR A 233 -12.99 -19.02 0.58
CA THR A 233 -12.44 -18.32 -0.58
C THR A 233 -13.36 -18.47 -1.78
N ARG A 234 -13.82 -19.69 -2.09
CA ARG A 234 -14.75 -19.95 -3.20
C ARG A 234 -16.07 -19.19 -3.04
N GLN A 235 -16.64 -19.20 -1.83
CA GLN A 235 -17.88 -18.48 -1.52
C GLN A 235 -17.71 -16.96 -1.67
N PHE A 236 -16.54 -16.42 -1.33
CA PHE A 236 -16.25 -15.00 -1.52
C PHE A 236 -16.11 -14.67 -3.00
N LEU A 237 -15.32 -15.43 -3.74
CA LEU A 237 -15.06 -15.19 -5.17
C LEU A 237 -16.34 -15.31 -6.01
N SER A 238 -17.22 -16.27 -5.71
CA SER A 238 -18.51 -16.44 -6.44
C SER A 238 -19.48 -15.26 -6.31
N LYS A 239 -19.23 -14.31 -5.40
CA LYS A 239 -20.05 -13.10 -5.22
C LYS A 239 -19.50 -11.88 -5.95
N ILE A 240 -18.27 -11.93 -6.40
CA ILE A 240 -17.55 -10.78 -6.98
C ILE A 240 -17.00 -11.03 -8.39
N LEU A 241 -16.97 -12.28 -8.83
CA LEU A 241 -16.67 -12.72 -10.20
C LEU A 241 -17.92 -13.23 -10.91
#